data_94ecd2c9447c39a45b238a21cf4e4710
#
_entry.id   94ecd2c9447c39a45b238a21cf4e4710
#
_cell.length_a   1.000
_cell.length_b   1.000
_cell.length_c   1.000
_cell.angle_alpha   90.00
_cell.angle_beta   90.00
_cell.angle_gamma   90.00
#
_symmetry.space_group_name_H-M   'P 1'
#
loop_
_entity.id
_entity.type
_entity.pdbx_description
1 polymer ?
#
loop_
_entity_poly.entity_id
_entity_poly.type
_entity_poly.pdbx_seq_one_letter_code
_entity_poly.pdbx_strand_id
1 'polypeptide(L)'
;SDSSNGDDASNGDDDKITLDPTVQTIQDSTDHEVVFAQSEVPVITGDILNSLRTTGKTLCVVGDGYTLQVSGKDVRNTTGELNTSLELQQVEQGLEFVVNDGKTVPCSARIDLDKSDYSRLYLYNETTGKWQYLNSYKDGVITLDTAGRYLLTNENLRFANINWTFFIAGGAVLVVIAVAYIAFKKRYWFW
;
A
#
# COMPACT_ATOMS: atom_id res chain seq x y z
N SER A 1 -54.37 28.59 47.92
CA SER A 1 -54.70 27.63 46.87
C SER A 1 -54.11 28.09 45.59
N ASP A 2 -52.90 27.71 45.35
CA ASP A 2 -52.23 28.11 44.16
C ASP A 2 -51.55 26.82 43.55
N SER A 3 -52.06 26.44 42.43
CA SER A 3 -51.56 25.32 41.64
C SER A 3 -50.74 25.86 40.50
N SER A 4 -49.43 25.78 40.61
CA SER A 4 -48.53 26.02 39.49
C SER A 4 -48.26 24.75 38.75
N ASN A 5 -48.80 24.64 37.56
CA ASN A 5 -48.40 23.66 36.54
C ASN A 5 -47.02 24.02 36.02
N GLY A 6 -46.06 23.17 36.24
CA GLY A 6 -44.77 23.15 35.55
C GLY A 6 -44.87 22.30 34.28
N ASP A 7 -44.97 22.93 33.15
CA ASP A 7 -44.80 22.28 31.83
C ASP A 7 -43.31 21.95 31.64
N ASP A 8 -42.98 20.71 31.86
CA ASP A 8 -41.65 20.14 31.52
C ASP A 8 -41.65 19.82 30.03
N ALA A 9 -41.21 20.79 29.22
CA ALA A 9 -40.95 20.60 27.81
C ALA A 9 -39.67 19.81 27.65
N SER A 10 -39.79 18.49 27.61
CA SER A 10 -38.76 17.58 27.15
C SER A 10 -38.48 17.90 25.69
N ASN A 11 -37.45 18.70 25.43
CA ASN A 11 -36.80 18.81 24.13
C ASN A 11 -36.08 17.48 23.86
N GLY A 12 -36.78 16.60 23.20
CA GLY A 12 -36.15 15.47 22.53
C GLY A 12 -35.34 16.03 21.36
N ASP A 13 -34.05 16.20 21.60
CA ASP A 13 -33.06 16.36 20.52
C ASP A 13 -33.06 15.00 19.76
N ASP A 14 -33.89 14.92 18.74
CA ASP A 14 -33.83 13.86 17.76
C ASP A 14 -32.47 14.02 17.04
N ASP A 15 -31.44 13.41 17.59
CA ASP A 15 -30.16 13.13 16.89
C ASP A 15 -30.49 12.32 15.65
N LYS A 16 -30.85 13.03 14.59
CA LYS A 16 -31.04 12.48 13.27
C LYS A 16 -29.67 11.94 12.84
N ILE A 17 -29.42 10.65 13.06
CA ILE A 17 -28.24 9.96 12.56
C ILE A 17 -28.25 10.13 11.06
N THR A 18 -27.52 11.13 10.57
CA THR A 18 -27.35 11.37 9.14
C THR A 18 -26.35 10.35 8.66
N LEU A 19 -26.81 9.30 8.00
CA LEU A 19 -25.96 8.33 7.35
C LEU A 19 -25.02 9.04 6.35
N ASP A 20 -23.76 8.60 6.32
CA ASP A 20 -22.80 9.02 5.29
C ASP A 20 -23.42 8.80 3.89
N PRO A 21 -23.44 9.83 3.03
CA PRO A 21 -24.01 9.70 1.68
C PRO A 21 -23.41 8.55 0.88
N THR A 22 -22.13 8.24 1.08
CA THR A 22 -21.44 7.11 0.44
C THR A 22 -22.03 5.78 0.90
N VAL A 23 -22.26 5.63 2.22
CA VAL A 23 -22.88 4.44 2.79
C VAL A 23 -24.28 4.24 2.23
N GLN A 24 -25.06 5.31 2.17
CA GLN A 24 -26.41 5.26 1.61
C GLN A 24 -26.37 4.84 0.13
N THR A 25 -25.51 5.42 -0.68
CA THR A 25 -25.36 5.06 -2.10
C THR A 25 -24.95 3.58 -2.26
N ILE A 26 -24.06 3.07 -1.43
CA ILE A 26 -23.65 1.65 -1.45
C ILE A 26 -24.87 0.75 -1.12
N GLN A 27 -25.68 1.11 -0.14
CA GLN A 27 -26.83 0.31 0.28
C GLN A 27 -27.93 0.31 -0.79
N ASP A 28 -28.24 1.47 -1.36
CA ASP A 28 -29.36 1.68 -2.28
C ASP A 28 -29.03 1.25 -3.71
N SER A 29 -27.76 1.18 -4.11
CA SER A 29 -27.38 0.73 -5.45
C SER A 29 -27.89 -0.68 -5.74
N THR A 30 -28.36 -0.92 -6.95
CA THR A 30 -28.69 -2.26 -7.45
C THR A 30 -27.46 -2.97 -8.02
N ASP A 31 -26.41 -2.21 -8.33
CA ASP A 31 -25.19 -2.72 -8.94
C ASP A 31 -24.28 -3.38 -7.92
N HIS A 32 -23.54 -4.37 -8.35
CA HIS A 32 -22.56 -5.06 -7.51
C HIS A 32 -21.29 -4.22 -7.28
N GLU A 33 -21.04 -3.27 -8.17
CA GLU A 33 -19.91 -2.36 -8.16
C GLU A 33 -20.42 -0.92 -8.08
N VAL A 34 -19.88 -0.15 -7.12
CA VAL A 34 -20.22 1.26 -6.92
C VAL A 34 -18.97 2.09 -7.14
N VAL A 35 -19.06 3.09 -8.02
CA VAL A 35 -17.92 3.89 -8.47
C VAL A 35 -18.04 5.32 -7.95
N PHE A 36 -16.95 5.82 -7.35
CA PHE A 36 -16.82 7.20 -6.90
C PHE A 36 -15.52 7.81 -7.39
N ALA A 37 -15.49 9.14 -7.50
CA ALA A 37 -14.23 9.84 -7.63
C ALA A 37 -13.47 9.85 -6.28
N GLN A 38 -12.14 9.89 -6.31
CA GLN A 38 -11.31 9.93 -5.10
C GLN A 38 -11.64 11.16 -4.22
N SER A 39 -12.00 12.30 -4.84
CA SER A 39 -12.42 13.51 -4.12
C SER A 39 -13.73 13.36 -3.35
N GLU A 40 -14.60 12.42 -3.73
CA GLU A 40 -15.86 12.14 -3.06
C GLU A 40 -15.67 11.19 -1.87
N VAL A 41 -14.70 10.26 -1.99
CA VAL A 41 -14.37 9.27 -0.96
C VAL A 41 -12.86 9.32 -0.67
N PRO A 42 -12.36 10.37 -0.01
CA PRO A 42 -10.93 10.50 0.30
C PRO A 42 -10.45 9.45 1.30
N VAL A 43 -11.36 8.95 2.12
CA VAL A 43 -11.10 7.91 3.13
C VAL A 43 -12.25 6.91 3.13
N ILE A 44 -11.95 5.63 3.04
CA ILE A 44 -12.91 4.56 3.28
C ILE A 44 -12.96 4.33 4.80
N THR A 45 -14.04 4.79 5.41
CA THR A 45 -14.27 4.72 6.86
C THR A 45 -14.76 3.34 7.31
N GLY A 46 -14.78 3.10 8.62
CA GLY A 46 -15.34 1.87 9.19
C GLY A 46 -16.79 1.62 8.80
N ASP A 47 -17.60 2.67 8.68
CA ASP A 47 -19.01 2.56 8.27
C ASP A 47 -19.13 2.13 6.79
N ILE A 48 -18.32 2.68 5.92
CA ILE A 48 -18.23 2.28 4.52
C ILE A 48 -17.78 0.82 4.42
N LEU A 49 -16.73 0.44 5.16
CA LEU A 49 -16.24 -0.95 5.19
C LEU A 49 -17.32 -1.92 5.70
N ASN A 50 -18.06 -1.54 6.72
CA ASN A 50 -19.16 -2.35 7.24
C ASN A 50 -20.30 -2.50 6.23
N SER A 51 -20.65 -1.42 5.52
CA SER A 51 -21.65 -1.45 4.45
C SER A 51 -21.23 -2.36 3.29
N LEU A 52 -19.98 -2.27 2.85
CA LEU A 52 -19.42 -3.15 1.83
C LEU A 52 -19.47 -4.63 2.25
N ARG A 53 -19.03 -4.92 3.48
CA ARG A 53 -19.03 -6.28 4.01
C ARG A 53 -20.43 -6.87 4.11
N THR A 54 -21.42 -6.07 4.53
CA THR A 54 -22.81 -6.51 4.71
C THR A 54 -23.53 -6.71 3.37
N THR A 55 -23.26 -5.85 2.39
CA THR A 55 -23.89 -5.93 1.07
C THR A 55 -23.15 -6.87 0.10
N GLY A 56 -21.87 -7.19 0.40
CA GLY A 56 -20.99 -7.97 -0.48
C GLY A 56 -20.58 -7.23 -1.76
N LYS A 57 -20.82 -5.92 -1.83
CA LYS A 57 -20.49 -5.08 -2.99
C LYS A 57 -19.03 -4.72 -3.06
N THR A 58 -18.63 -4.19 -4.21
CA THR A 58 -17.28 -3.67 -4.47
C THR A 58 -17.35 -2.15 -4.62
N LEU A 59 -16.52 -1.44 -3.87
CA LEU A 59 -16.29 -0.01 -4.03
C LEU A 59 -15.10 0.21 -4.96
N CYS A 60 -15.30 1.04 -6.00
CA CYS A 60 -14.25 1.50 -6.90
C CYS A 60 -14.06 3.00 -6.70
N VAL A 61 -12.85 3.40 -6.37
CA VAL A 61 -12.46 4.81 -6.20
C VAL A 61 -11.48 5.16 -7.31
N VAL A 62 -11.88 6.09 -8.18
CA VAL A 62 -11.09 6.54 -9.33
C VAL A 62 -10.26 7.75 -8.92
N GLY A 63 -8.94 7.59 -8.92
CA GLY A 63 -7.96 8.64 -8.67
C GLY A 63 -7.24 9.08 -9.95
N ASP A 64 -6.19 9.89 -9.78
CA ASP A 64 -5.36 10.34 -10.90
C ASP A 64 -4.32 9.26 -11.25
N GLY A 65 -4.52 8.60 -12.37
CA GLY A 65 -3.67 7.52 -12.87
C GLY A 65 -3.85 6.17 -12.20
N TYR A 66 -4.90 5.98 -11.37
CA TYR A 66 -5.21 4.71 -10.73
C TYR A 66 -6.70 4.54 -10.43
N THR A 67 -7.11 3.29 -10.28
CA THR A 67 -8.39 2.90 -9.70
C THR A 67 -8.15 1.99 -8.51
N LEU A 68 -8.66 2.36 -7.33
CA LEU A 68 -8.59 1.56 -6.11
C LEU A 68 -9.92 0.82 -5.92
N GLN A 69 -9.87 -0.50 -5.73
CA GLN A 69 -11.04 -1.35 -5.55
C GLN A 69 -10.99 -2.07 -4.21
N VAL A 70 -12.10 -2.04 -3.48
CA VAL A 70 -12.27 -2.78 -2.22
C VAL A 70 -13.55 -3.61 -2.32
N SER A 71 -13.40 -4.93 -2.28
CA SER A 71 -14.53 -5.84 -2.21
C SER A 71 -14.97 -6.05 -0.76
N GLY A 72 -16.26 -6.06 -0.52
CA GLY A 72 -16.81 -6.36 0.81
C GLY A 72 -16.36 -7.71 1.37
N LYS A 73 -16.04 -8.68 0.49
CA LYS A 73 -15.52 -10.01 0.86
C LYS A 73 -14.09 -9.94 1.43
N ASP A 74 -13.34 -8.91 1.08
CA ASP A 74 -11.93 -8.73 1.44
C ASP A 74 -11.77 -7.82 2.67
N VAL A 75 -12.86 -7.34 3.26
CA VAL A 75 -12.87 -6.53 4.47
C VAL A 75 -12.60 -7.41 5.69
N ARG A 76 -11.44 -7.21 6.32
CA ARG A 76 -10.99 -7.95 7.51
C ARG A 76 -11.53 -7.38 8.81
N ASN A 77 -11.53 -6.07 8.94
CA ASN A 77 -12.13 -5.38 10.08
C ASN A 77 -12.80 -4.07 9.64
N THR A 78 -13.67 -3.54 10.47
CA THR A 78 -14.46 -2.32 10.21
C THR A 78 -14.13 -1.21 11.19
N THR A 79 -13.07 -1.36 11.99
CA THR A 79 -12.61 -0.33 12.94
C THR A 79 -11.47 0.51 12.40
N GLY A 80 -10.87 0.10 11.28
CA GLY A 80 -9.81 0.82 10.61
C GLY A 80 -10.33 1.72 9.51
N GLU A 81 -9.42 2.49 8.93
CA GLU A 81 -9.67 3.37 7.80
C GLU A 81 -8.66 3.09 6.69
N LEU A 82 -9.07 3.27 5.44
CA LEU A 82 -8.18 3.21 4.29
C LEU A 82 -8.18 4.55 3.55
N ASN A 83 -7.03 5.19 3.49
CA ASN A 83 -6.83 6.38 2.67
C ASN A 83 -6.87 5.97 1.20
N THR A 84 -7.70 6.64 0.41
CA THR A 84 -7.84 6.37 -1.03
C THR A 84 -6.90 7.21 -1.89
N SER A 85 -6.27 8.23 -1.32
CA SER A 85 -5.30 9.06 -2.04
C SER A 85 -3.97 8.31 -2.16
N LEU A 86 -3.55 8.06 -3.40
CA LEU A 86 -2.23 7.54 -3.72
C LEU A 86 -1.47 8.63 -4.47
N GLU A 87 -0.43 9.16 -3.83
CA GLU A 87 0.50 10.07 -4.48
C GLU A 87 1.49 9.27 -5.30
N LEU A 88 1.23 9.15 -6.61
CA LEU A 88 2.10 8.46 -7.55
C LEU A 88 3.27 9.37 -7.93
N GLN A 89 4.49 9.04 -7.48
CA GLN A 89 5.70 9.79 -7.75
C GLN A 89 6.62 9.03 -8.69
N GLN A 90 6.92 9.63 -9.85
CA GLN A 90 7.95 9.12 -10.74
C GLN A 90 9.32 9.41 -10.14
N VAL A 91 10.07 8.35 -9.84
CA VAL A 91 11.45 8.42 -9.35
C VAL A 91 12.41 7.81 -10.38
N GLU A 92 13.71 7.99 -10.20
CA GLU A 92 14.72 7.46 -11.13
C GLU A 92 14.60 5.94 -11.34
N GLN A 93 14.25 5.21 -10.29
CA GLN A 93 14.16 3.75 -10.31
C GLN A 93 12.79 3.21 -10.74
N GLY A 94 11.75 4.06 -10.81
CA GLY A 94 10.40 3.61 -11.15
C GLY A 94 9.30 4.52 -10.65
N LEU A 95 8.19 3.92 -10.22
CA LEU A 95 7.02 4.61 -9.68
C LEU A 95 6.88 4.28 -8.19
N GLU A 96 6.96 5.31 -7.34
CA GLU A 96 6.82 5.19 -5.88
C GLU A 96 5.46 5.71 -5.42
N PHE A 97 4.88 5.07 -4.41
CA PHE A 97 3.64 5.52 -3.78
C PHE A 97 3.54 4.99 -2.34
N VAL A 98 2.71 5.67 -1.52
CA VAL A 98 2.47 5.32 -0.12
C VAL A 98 1.04 4.86 0.07
N VAL A 99 0.87 3.77 0.80
CA VAL A 99 -0.44 3.22 1.17
C VAL A 99 -0.67 3.39 2.66
N ASN A 100 -1.73 4.07 3.00
CA ASN A 100 -2.27 4.24 4.36
C ASN A 100 -1.31 4.83 5.41
N ASP A 101 -0.21 5.42 4.97
CA ASP A 101 0.77 6.18 5.76
C ASP A 101 1.01 5.61 7.18
N GLY A 102 1.45 4.35 7.25
CA GLY A 102 1.79 3.66 8.49
C GLY A 102 0.61 3.13 9.32
N LYS A 103 -0.65 3.42 8.93
CA LYS A 103 -1.83 2.85 9.59
C LYS A 103 -2.14 1.47 9.02
N THR A 104 -2.63 0.56 9.89
CA THR A 104 -3.03 -0.79 9.45
C THR A 104 -4.10 -0.74 8.37
N VAL A 105 -3.92 -1.53 7.31
CA VAL A 105 -4.89 -1.67 6.23
C VAL A 105 -6.02 -2.62 6.65
N PRO A 106 -7.29 -2.15 6.68
CA PRO A 106 -8.41 -2.95 7.20
C PRO A 106 -8.95 -3.99 6.23
N CYS A 107 -8.51 -3.97 4.98
CA CYS A 107 -8.98 -4.83 3.89
C CYS A 107 -7.85 -5.16 2.92
N SER A 108 -8.06 -6.12 2.03
CA SER A 108 -7.23 -6.20 0.82
C SER A 108 -7.77 -5.23 -0.21
N ALA A 109 -6.92 -4.31 -0.66
CA ALA A 109 -7.25 -3.37 -1.72
C ALA A 109 -6.57 -3.77 -3.03
N ARG A 110 -7.31 -3.68 -4.13
CA ARG A 110 -6.79 -3.88 -5.47
C ARG A 110 -6.55 -2.52 -6.10
N ILE A 111 -5.36 -2.29 -6.63
CA ILE A 111 -5.03 -1.07 -7.36
C ILE A 111 -4.75 -1.43 -8.80
N ASP A 112 -5.48 -0.78 -9.71
CA ASP A 112 -5.25 -0.82 -11.14
C ASP A 112 -4.59 0.50 -11.55
N LEU A 113 -3.43 0.42 -12.16
CA LEU A 113 -2.69 1.58 -12.65
C LEU A 113 -2.90 1.73 -14.15
N ASP A 114 -3.40 2.87 -14.57
CA ASP A 114 -3.80 3.13 -15.96
C ASP A 114 -2.68 2.92 -16.99
N LYS A 115 -1.44 3.13 -16.58
CA LYS A 115 -0.25 2.96 -17.43
C LYS A 115 0.93 2.51 -16.59
N SER A 116 1.19 1.21 -16.58
CA SER A 116 2.38 0.70 -15.89
C SER A 116 3.08 -0.35 -16.73
N ASP A 117 4.30 -0.03 -17.17
CA ASP A 117 5.21 -0.94 -17.85
C ASP A 117 6.18 -1.64 -16.90
N TYR A 118 5.94 -1.53 -15.59
CA TYR A 118 6.81 -2.12 -14.57
C TYR A 118 6.50 -3.59 -14.36
N SER A 119 7.52 -4.35 -13.95
CA SER A 119 7.42 -5.80 -13.79
C SER A 119 7.61 -6.31 -12.37
N ARG A 120 8.02 -5.46 -11.44
CA ARG A 120 8.34 -5.83 -10.06
C ARG A 120 7.78 -4.85 -9.07
N LEU A 121 7.25 -5.41 -7.96
CA LEU A 121 6.73 -4.66 -6.82
C LEU A 121 7.61 -4.90 -5.59
N TYR A 122 8.01 -3.82 -4.95
CA TYR A 122 8.77 -3.82 -3.69
C TYR A 122 8.04 -3.03 -2.62
N LEU A 123 8.20 -3.47 -1.37
CA LEU A 123 7.80 -2.74 -0.16
C LEU A 123 9.05 -2.28 0.57
N TYR A 124 9.07 -1.04 1.01
CA TYR A 124 10.16 -0.53 1.84
C TYR A 124 10.03 -1.04 3.27
N ASN A 125 11.08 -1.64 3.78
CA ASN A 125 11.15 -2.09 5.16
C ASN A 125 11.86 -1.02 5.99
N GLU A 126 11.11 -0.28 6.78
CA GLU A 126 11.61 0.82 7.63
C GLU A 126 12.64 0.36 8.67
N THR A 127 12.51 -0.87 9.17
CA THR A 127 13.44 -1.42 10.17
C THR A 127 14.82 -1.70 9.59
N THR A 128 14.87 -2.20 8.35
CA THR A 128 16.13 -2.58 7.70
C THR A 128 16.65 -1.52 6.74
N GLY A 129 15.83 -0.50 6.41
CA GLY A 129 16.14 0.52 5.41
C GLY A 129 16.29 -0.04 3.99
N LYS A 130 15.60 -1.14 3.67
CA LYS A 130 15.77 -1.86 2.41
C LYS A 130 14.45 -2.15 1.72
N TRP A 131 14.50 -2.20 0.40
CA TRP A 131 13.40 -2.67 -0.43
C TRP A 131 13.27 -4.20 -0.35
N GLN A 132 12.09 -4.65 0.02
CA GLN A 132 11.74 -6.07 0.05
C GLN A 132 10.90 -6.40 -1.18
N TYR A 133 11.35 -7.37 -1.96
CA TYR A 133 10.60 -7.86 -3.11
C TYR A 133 9.30 -8.55 -2.66
N LEU A 134 8.18 -8.13 -3.19
CA LEU A 134 6.88 -8.73 -2.90
C LEU A 134 6.44 -9.68 -4.01
N ASN A 135 6.36 -9.20 -5.25
CA ASN A 135 5.79 -9.97 -6.34
C ASN A 135 6.27 -9.50 -7.71
N SER A 136 6.15 -10.39 -8.69
CA SER A 136 6.18 -10.01 -10.11
C SER A 136 4.87 -9.37 -10.49
N TYR A 137 4.95 -8.17 -11.04
CA TYR A 137 3.81 -7.41 -11.46
C TYR A 137 3.51 -7.69 -12.93
N LYS A 138 2.27 -8.03 -13.23
CA LYS A 138 1.76 -8.22 -14.59
C LYS A 138 0.37 -7.59 -14.67
N ASP A 139 0.04 -7.08 -15.83
CA ASP A 139 -1.31 -6.62 -16.17
C ASP A 139 -1.84 -5.38 -15.44
N GLY A 140 -0.95 -4.54 -14.88
CA GLY A 140 -1.35 -3.26 -14.29
C GLY A 140 -2.01 -3.34 -12.92
N VAL A 141 -2.23 -4.52 -12.35
CA VAL A 141 -3.00 -4.70 -11.11
C VAL A 141 -2.15 -5.17 -9.95
N ILE A 142 -2.27 -4.47 -8.82
CA ILE A 142 -1.60 -4.76 -7.56
C ILE A 142 -2.65 -5.11 -6.50
N THR A 143 -2.39 -6.13 -5.70
CA THR A 143 -3.17 -6.37 -4.47
C THR A 143 -2.35 -5.97 -3.28
N LEU A 144 -2.88 -5.05 -2.48
CA LEU A 144 -2.24 -4.49 -1.29
C LEU A 144 -3.04 -4.87 -0.04
N ASP A 145 -2.35 -5.39 0.95
CA ASP A 145 -2.90 -5.76 2.26
C ASP A 145 -2.08 -5.21 3.43
N THR A 146 -1.03 -4.49 3.13
CA THR A 146 -0.08 -3.93 4.09
C THR A 146 0.11 -2.45 3.83
N ALA A 147 0.17 -1.64 4.88
CA ALA A 147 0.52 -0.23 4.80
C ALA A 147 2.04 -0.07 4.56
N GLY A 148 2.43 1.00 3.90
CA GLY A 148 3.82 1.33 3.69
C GLY A 148 4.13 2.00 2.37
N ARG A 149 5.41 2.17 2.10
CA ARG A 149 5.94 2.76 0.88
C ARG A 149 6.29 1.67 -0.12
N TYR A 150 5.73 1.80 -1.32
CA TYR A 150 5.85 0.83 -2.40
C TYR A 150 6.65 1.41 -3.56
N LEU A 151 7.35 0.55 -4.27
CA LEU A 151 8.07 0.89 -5.50
C LEU A 151 7.76 -0.14 -6.58
N LEU A 152 7.28 0.36 -7.71
CA LEU A 152 7.18 -0.39 -8.95
C LEU A 152 8.39 -0.08 -9.83
N THR A 153 9.09 -1.11 -10.28
CA THR A 153 10.31 -0.94 -11.09
C THR A 153 10.55 -2.14 -12.01
N ASN A 154 11.35 -1.93 -13.03
CA ASN A 154 11.90 -3.01 -13.86
C ASN A 154 13.25 -3.51 -13.34
N GLU A 155 13.85 -2.79 -12.39
CA GLU A 155 15.15 -3.13 -11.83
C GLU A 155 15.07 -4.27 -10.82
N ASN A 156 16.16 -5.03 -10.70
CA ASN A 156 16.30 -6.05 -9.68
C ASN A 156 17.08 -5.50 -8.47
N LEU A 157 16.34 -4.92 -7.53
CA LEU A 157 16.91 -4.29 -6.32
C LEU A 157 17.55 -5.28 -5.34
N ARG A 158 17.41 -6.60 -5.56
CA ARG A 158 18.09 -7.61 -4.73
C ARG A 158 19.61 -7.45 -4.78
N PHE A 159 20.13 -6.94 -5.89
CA PHE A 159 21.58 -6.72 -6.07
C PHE A 159 22.02 -5.29 -5.76
N ALA A 160 21.12 -4.32 -5.71
CA ALA A 160 21.46 -2.93 -5.36
C ALA A 160 21.95 -2.76 -3.92
N ASN A 161 21.61 -3.68 -3.03
CA ASN A 161 22.05 -3.70 -1.63
C ASN A 161 23.31 -4.55 -1.38
N ILE A 162 23.89 -5.15 -2.42
CA ILE A 162 25.18 -5.83 -2.31
C ILE A 162 26.24 -4.72 -2.31
N ASN A 163 26.90 -4.57 -1.18
CA ASN A 163 28.02 -3.64 -1.06
C ASN A 163 29.18 -4.19 -1.89
N TRP A 164 29.24 -3.85 -3.17
CA TRP A 164 30.26 -4.29 -4.12
C TRP A 164 31.68 -3.99 -3.65
N THR A 165 31.82 -3.04 -2.72
CA THR A 165 33.10 -2.69 -2.08
C THR A 165 33.74 -3.91 -1.39
N PHE A 166 32.93 -4.78 -0.77
CA PHE A 166 33.44 -6.01 -0.17
C PHE A 166 33.92 -7.05 -1.19
N PHE A 167 33.26 -7.13 -2.33
CA PHE A 167 33.68 -8.04 -3.41
C PHE A 167 34.94 -7.53 -4.10
N ILE A 168 35.06 -6.22 -4.30
CA ILE A 168 36.28 -5.61 -4.87
C ILE A 168 37.45 -5.76 -3.90
N ALA A 169 37.26 -5.46 -2.60
CA ALA A 169 38.29 -5.65 -1.60
C ALA A 169 38.71 -7.12 -1.42
N GLY A 170 37.73 -8.04 -1.35
CA GLY A 170 37.99 -9.48 -1.27
C GLY A 170 38.68 -10.02 -2.50
N GLY A 171 38.29 -9.57 -3.70
CA GLY A 171 38.95 -9.95 -4.96
C GLY A 171 40.40 -9.46 -5.03
N ALA A 172 40.69 -8.22 -4.60
CA ALA A 172 42.04 -7.69 -4.56
C ALA A 172 42.95 -8.49 -3.63
N VAL A 173 42.46 -8.90 -2.45
CA VAL A 173 43.22 -9.74 -1.50
C VAL A 173 43.56 -11.10 -2.11
N LEU A 174 42.63 -11.75 -2.81
CA LEU A 174 42.88 -13.04 -3.47
C LEU A 174 43.92 -12.92 -4.58
N VAL A 175 43.91 -11.84 -5.35
CA VAL A 175 44.93 -11.57 -6.39
C VAL A 175 46.31 -11.38 -5.76
N VAL A 176 46.41 -10.63 -4.66
CA VAL A 176 47.68 -10.41 -3.94
C VAL A 176 48.23 -11.75 -3.42
N ILE A 177 47.38 -12.59 -2.82
CA ILE A 177 47.77 -13.92 -2.33
C ILE A 177 48.25 -14.81 -3.50
N ALA A 178 47.54 -14.80 -4.64
CA ALA A 178 47.93 -15.59 -5.81
C ALA A 178 49.26 -15.14 -6.38
N VAL A 179 49.51 -13.82 -6.50
CA VAL A 179 50.77 -13.27 -6.98
C VAL A 179 51.91 -13.58 -6.02
N ALA A 180 51.69 -13.45 -4.70
CA ALA A 180 52.66 -13.81 -3.69
C ALA A 180 52.99 -15.31 -3.76
N TYR A 181 52.02 -16.19 -3.89
CA TYR A 181 52.23 -17.64 -4.05
C TYR A 181 53.03 -17.97 -5.27
N ILE A 182 52.76 -17.37 -6.44
CA ILE A 182 53.51 -17.58 -7.66
C ILE A 182 54.96 -17.08 -7.52
N ALA A 183 55.16 -15.93 -6.89
CA ALA A 183 56.49 -15.37 -6.65
C ALA A 183 57.33 -16.26 -5.71
N PHE A 184 56.72 -16.78 -4.64
CA PHE A 184 57.39 -17.73 -3.72
C PHE A 184 57.71 -19.06 -4.45
N LYS A 185 56.77 -19.60 -5.22
CA LYS A 185 56.97 -20.83 -5.97
C LYS A 185 58.10 -20.71 -7.02
N LYS A 186 58.17 -19.59 -7.74
CA LYS A 186 59.30 -19.34 -8.65
C LYS A 186 60.63 -19.21 -7.93
N ARG A 187 60.67 -18.61 -6.74
CA ARG A 187 61.92 -18.40 -5.99
C ARG A 187 62.50 -19.72 -5.47
N TYR A 188 61.67 -20.72 -5.16
CA TYR A 188 62.11 -22.04 -4.68
C TYR A 188 62.33 -23.10 -5.77
N TRP A 189 62.06 -22.76 -7.05
CA TRP A 189 62.29 -23.68 -8.16
C TRP A 189 63.65 -23.52 -8.87
N PHE A 190 64.50 -22.61 -8.35
CA PHE A 190 65.85 -22.35 -8.87
C PHE A 190 66.97 -22.86 -7.89
N TRP A 191 66.64 -23.87 -7.10
CA TRP A 191 67.63 -24.62 -6.30
C TRP A 191 67.46 -26.13 -6.57
#